data_8add3ea28879740daf075815fd398c8a
#
_entry.id   8add3ea28879740daf075815fd398c8a
#
_cell.length_a   1.000
_cell.length_b   1.000
_cell.length_c   1.000
_cell.angle_alpha   90.00
_cell.angle_beta   90.00
_cell.angle_gamma   90.00
#
_symmetry.space_group_name_H-M   'P 1'
#
loop_
_entity.id
_entity.type
_entity.pdbx_description
1 polymer ?
#
loop_
_entity_poly.entity_id
_entity_poly.type
_entity_poly.pdbx_seq_one_letter_code
_entity_poly.pdbx_strand_id
1 'polypeptide(L)'
;GKRRILIVAPTGSGKTVLASAIMELTRDKGNRANFVVDRLSLIDQTSRTFMRYGLEHGVVQGSHPLYRPSQSIQICSVQTVARRGWPESQVDVFDEAHVLHQSHKARLDQAGVVIGLTATPFSKGLGKYFDAVINVTTTRALIEQGWLAPYRIFSCAEPDMEGVTVKSTGEWDEKEASSK
;
A
#
# COMPACT_ATOMS: atom_id res chain seq x y z
N GLY A 1 -14.91 16.72 -7.94
CA GLY A 1 -14.60 15.34 -8.26
C GLY A 1 -14.01 14.65 -7.02
N LYS A 2 -14.03 13.32 -6.98
CA LYS A 2 -13.43 12.53 -5.88
C LYS A 2 -11.91 12.62 -5.96
N ARG A 3 -11.27 12.89 -4.83
CA ARG A 3 -9.82 13.10 -4.77
C ARG A 3 -9.08 12.03 -3.98
N ARG A 4 -9.79 11.23 -3.19
CA ARG A 4 -9.22 10.16 -2.37
C ARG A 4 -9.83 8.85 -2.81
N ILE A 5 -9.05 8.04 -3.53
CA ILE A 5 -9.52 6.82 -4.19
C ILE A 5 -8.76 5.62 -3.62
N LEU A 6 -9.50 4.62 -3.13
CA LEU A 6 -8.92 3.35 -2.73
C LEU A 6 -9.07 2.35 -3.86
N ILE A 7 -7.95 1.83 -4.34
CA ILE A 7 -7.90 0.76 -5.34
C ILE A 7 -7.65 -0.56 -4.63
N VAL A 8 -8.60 -1.46 -4.77
CA VAL A 8 -8.53 -2.80 -4.19
C VAL A 8 -8.12 -3.78 -5.28
N ALA A 9 -6.98 -4.42 -5.09
CA ALA A 9 -6.41 -5.37 -6.02
C ALA A 9 -5.67 -6.48 -5.26
N PRO A 10 -5.96 -7.76 -5.51
CA PRO A 10 -5.34 -8.88 -4.80
C PRO A 10 -3.83 -8.89 -4.88
N THR A 11 -3.17 -9.62 -3.98
CA THR A 11 -1.74 -9.91 -4.11
C THR A 11 -1.48 -10.64 -5.42
N GLY A 12 -0.41 -10.26 -6.13
CA GLY A 12 -0.10 -10.83 -7.45
C GLY A 12 -0.87 -10.20 -8.63
N SER A 13 -1.80 -9.26 -8.39
CA SER A 13 -2.56 -8.58 -9.45
C SER A 13 -1.78 -7.48 -10.20
N GLY A 14 -0.52 -7.22 -9.85
CA GLY A 14 0.27 -6.18 -10.49
C GLY A 14 0.09 -4.77 -9.91
N LYS A 15 -0.22 -4.62 -8.62
CA LYS A 15 -0.37 -3.30 -7.97
C LYS A 15 0.77 -2.33 -8.26
N THR A 16 2.02 -2.80 -8.22
CA THR A 16 3.20 -1.96 -8.50
C THR A 16 3.26 -1.53 -9.98
N VAL A 17 2.80 -2.38 -10.90
CA VAL A 17 2.69 -2.04 -12.32
C VAL A 17 1.62 -0.97 -12.54
N LEU A 18 0.47 -1.13 -11.90
CA LEU A 18 -0.59 -0.12 -11.91
C LEU A 18 -0.08 1.21 -11.34
N ALA A 19 0.66 1.15 -10.23
CA ALA A 19 1.29 2.33 -9.64
C ALA A 19 2.25 3.01 -10.62
N SER A 20 3.13 2.26 -11.30
CA SER A 20 4.05 2.86 -12.27
C SER A 20 3.31 3.57 -13.40
N ALA A 21 2.23 3.01 -13.92
CA ALA A 21 1.40 3.65 -14.93
C ALA A 21 0.73 4.95 -14.43
N ILE A 22 0.23 4.95 -13.18
CA ILE A 22 -0.32 6.17 -12.55
C ILE A 22 0.76 7.24 -12.41
N MET A 23 1.97 6.87 -11.98
CA MET A 23 3.10 7.78 -11.85
C MET A 23 3.51 8.36 -13.20
N GLU A 24 3.58 7.53 -14.23
CA GLU A 24 3.90 7.95 -15.60
C GLU A 24 2.88 8.95 -16.12
N LEU A 25 1.60 8.64 -16.04
CA LEU A 25 0.51 9.54 -16.43
C LEU A 25 0.53 10.88 -15.67
N THR A 26 0.97 10.85 -14.41
CA THR A 26 1.10 12.05 -13.58
C THR A 26 2.26 12.91 -14.06
N ARG A 27 3.43 12.30 -14.31
CA ARG A 27 4.61 12.97 -14.87
C ARG A 27 4.31 13.59 -16.24
N ASP A 28 3.65 12.85 -17.12
CA ASP A 28 3.38 13.28 -18.50
C ASP A 28 2.43 14.49 -18.55
N LYS A 29 1.65 14.70 -17.49
CA LYS A 29 0.85 15.91 -17.27
C LYS A 29 1.63 17.06 -16.62
N GLY A 30 2.96 16.92 -16.45
CA GLY A 30 3.82 17.92 -15.81
C GLY A 30 3.66 18.00 -14.29
N ASN A 31 3.03 17.00 -13.65
CA ASN A 31 2.82 16.97 -12.21
C ASN A 31 3.89 16.13 -11.50
N ARG A 32 4.00 16.34 -10.19
CA ARG A 32 4.86 15.57 -9.28
C ARG A 32 4.02 14.54 -8.54
N ALA A 33 4.62 13.36 -8.27
CA ALA A 33 3.96 12.33 -7.50
C ALA A 33 4.91 11.63 -6.51
N ASN A 34 4.35 11.23 -5.37
CA ASN A 34 5.02 10.40 -4.38
C ASN A 34 4.40 9.01 -4.36
N PHE A 35 5.23 7.99 -4.41
CA PHE A 35 4.85 6.61 -4.11
C PHE A 35 5.35 6.25 -2.71
N VAL A 36 4.45 5.98 -1.82
CA VAL A 36 4.74 5.84 -0.39
C VAL A 36 4.67 4.38 0.03
N VAL A 37 5.74 3.86 0.56
CA VAL A 37 5.83 2.48 1.05
C VAL A 37 6.11 2.44 2.56
N ASP A 38 5.48 1.49 3.22
CA ASP A 38 5.62 1.30 4.66
C ASP A 38 6.90 0.54 5.03
N ARG A 39 7.25 -0.48 4.25
CA ARG A 39 8.39 -1.35 4.54
C ARG A 39 9.63 -0.95 3.75
N LEU A 40 10.74 -0.76 4.44
CA LEU A 40 12.02 -0.38 3.83
C LEU A 40 12.50 -1.39 2.76
N SER A 41 12.24 -2.68 2.98
CA SER A 41 12.59 -3.74 2.01
C SER A 41 11.85 -3.61 0.67
N LEU A 42 10.72 -2.93 0.62
CA LEU A 42 9.96 -2.73 -0.61
C LEU A 42 10.46 -1.56 -1.46
N ILE A 43 11.27 -0.66 -0.91
CA ILE A 43 11.78 0.51 -1.64
C ILE A 43 12.63 0.09 -2.82
N ASP A 44 13.62 -0.77 -2.61
CA ASP A 44 14.50 -1.26 -3.68
C ASP A 44 13.74 -2.09 -4.71
N GLN A 45 12.76 -2.88 -4.26
CA GLN A 45 11.92 -3.66 -5.16
C GLN A 45 11.06 -2.75 -6.04
N THR A 46 10.44 -1.74 -5.46
CA THR A 46 9.66 -0.74 -6.18
C THR A 46 10.52 0.05 -7.15
N SER A 47 11.71 0.50 -6.70
CA SER A 47 12.66 1.22 -7.52
C SER A 47 13.09 0.40 -8.75
N ARG A 48 13.44 -0.87 -8.56
CA ARG A 48 13.76 -1.78 -9.69
C ARG A 48 12.59 -1.95 -10.64
N THR A 49 11.37 -2.03 -10.12
CA THR A 49 10.16 -2.13 -10.96
C THR A 49 9.97 -0.85 -11.78
N PHE A 50 10.08 0.32 -11.17
CA PHE A 50 9.95 1.60 -11.87
C PHE A 50 11.02 1.75 -12.96
N MET A 51 12.28 1.40 -12.67
CA MET A 51 13.35 1.39 -13.67
C MET A 51 13.04 0.45 -14.85
N ARG A 52 12.50 -0.74 -14.59
CA ARG A 52 12.11 -1.70 -15.64
C ARG A 52 11.05 -1.10 -16.59
N TYR A 53 10.18 -0.25 -16.09
CA TYR A 53 9.16 0.45 -16.88
C TYR A 53 9.65 1.83 -17.39
N GLY A 54 10.95 2.13 -17.30
CA GLY A 54 11.50 3.40 -17.81
C GLY A 54 11.07 4.63 -17.02
N LEU A 55 10.58 4.46 -15.77
CA LEU A 55 10.13 5.54 -14.94
C LEU A 55 11.28 6.08 -14.08
N GLU A 56 11.87 7.20 -14.52
CA GLU A 56 12.86 7.90 -13.72
C GLU A 56 12.30 8.44 -12.42
N HIS A 57 13.01 8.24 -11.32
CA HIS A 57 12.54 8.61 -9.98
C HIS A 57 13.68 8.90 -9.02
N GLY A 58 13.36 9.59 -7.93
CA GLY A 58 14.17 9.71 -6.75
C GLY A 58 13.69 8.78 -5.63
N VAL A 59 14.54 8.56 -4.62
CA VAL A 59 14.20 7.78 -3.41
C VAL A 59 14.44 8.61 -2.17
N VAL A 60 13.40 8.74 -1.35
CA VAL A 60 13.43 9.46 -0.07
C VAL A 60 13.44 8.45 1.07
N GLN A 61 14.62 7.90 1.33
CA GLN A 61 14.86 6.94 2.42
C GLN A 61 16.28 7.13 2.98
N GLY A 62 16.41 7.52 4.23
CA GLY A 62 17.71 7.64 4.90
C GLY A 62 18.76 8.31 4.01
N SER A 63 19.88 7.64 3.76
CA SER A 63 20.96 8.04 2.86
C SER A 63 20.99 7.23 1.56
N HIS A 64 19.83 6.91 1.01
CA HIS A 64 19.74 6.08 -0.19
C HIS A 64 20.52 6.69 -1.38
N PRO A 65 21.26 5.87 -2.16
CA PRO A 65 22.08 6.36 -3.30
C PRO A 65 21.28 7.08 -4.39
N LEU A 66 20.01 6.71 -4.57
CA LEU A 66 19.10 7.36 -5.52
C LEU A 66 18.35 8.56 -4.92
N TYR A 67 18.87 9.21 -3.87
CA TYR A 67 18.30 10.46 -3.39
C TYR A 67 18.45 11.55 -4.46
N ARG A 68 17.36 11.83 -5.18
CA ARG A 68 17.29 12.78 -6.28
C ARG A 68 16.04 13.67 -6.13
N PRO A 69 16.07 14.71 -5.28
CA PRO A 69 14.88 15.51 -4.94
C PRO A 69 14.31 16.30 -6.13
N SER A 70 15.10 16.52 -7.19
CA SER A 70 14.64 17.19 -8.41
C SER A 70 13.72 16.34 -9.27
N GLN A 71 13.74 15.02 -9.14
CA GLN A 71 12.86 14.14 -9.91
C GLN A 71 11.38 14.39 -9.57
N SER A 72 10.52 14.36 -10.59
CA SER A 72 9.08 14.55 -10.43
C SER A 72 8.40 13.38 -9.72
N ILE A 73 8.97 12.19 -9.81
CA ILE A 73 8.50 10.98 -9.13
C ILE A 73 9.43 10.66 -7.96
N GLN A 74 8.87 10.46 -6.79
CA GLN A 74 9.62 10.09 -5.58
C GLN A 74 9.07 8.80 -4.98
N ILE A 75 9.93 7.85 -4.67
CA ILE A 75 9.60 6.69 -3.82
C ILE A 75 9.95 7.07 -2.39
N CYS A 76 8.99 7.06 -1.50
CA CYS A 76 9.12 7.59 -0.15
C CYS A 76 8.94 6.50 0.90
N SER A 77 9.90 6.40 1.84
CA SER A 77 9.69 5.67 3.08
C SER A 77 8.83 6.51 4.03
N VAL A 78 7.74 5.93 4.55
CA VAL A 78 6.88 6.55 5.55
C VAL A 78 7.69 7.13 6.72
N GLN A 79 8.63 6.35 7.25
CA GLN A 79 9.46 6.75 8.40
C GLN A 79 10.36 7.95 8.09
N THR A 80 10.83 8.05 6.83
CA THR A 80 11.68 9.16 6.42
C THR A 80 10.88 10.43 6.21
N VAL A 81 9.76 10.36 5.50
CA VAL A 81 8.92 11.56 5.26
C VAL A 81 8.24 12.06 6.53
N ALA A 82 7.95 11.18 7.48
CA ALA A 82 7.45 11.59 8.80
C ALA A 82 8.44 12.46 9.59
N ARG A 83 9.74 12.29 9.35
CA ARG A 83 10.82 13.03 10.05
C ARG A 83 11.33 14.24 9.28
N ARG A 84 11.44 14.13 7.93
CA ARG A 84 12.08 15.14 7.07
C ARG A 84 11.08 16.04 6.35
N GLY A 85 9.79 15.71 6.41
CA GLY A 85 8.75 16.34 5.61
C GLY A 85 8.51 15.64 4.28
N TRP A 86 7.39 15.93 3.68
CA TRP A 86 6.92 15.34 2.42
C TRP A 86 7.49 16.09 1.23
N PRO A 87 7.98 15.39 0.19
CA PRO A 87 8.24 16.04 -1.09
C PRO A 87 6.96 16.68 -1.64
N GLU A 88 7.12 17.80 -2.33
CA GLU A 88 6.01 18.43 -3.03
C GLU A 88 5.44 17.49 -4.09
N SER A 89 4.11 17.36 -4.13
CA SER A 89 3.41 16.52 -5.11
C SER A 89 1.96 16.95 -5.29
N GLN A 90 1.41 16.67 -6.44
CA GLN A 90 -0.01 16.79 -6.73
C GLN A 90 -0.74 15.46 -6.54
N VAL A 91 -0.02 14.35 -6.62
CA VAL A 91 -0.56 13.00 -6.44
C VAL A 91 0.30 12.22 -5.45
N ASP A 92 -0.33 11.63 -4.45
CA ASP A 92 0.32 10.69 -3.54
C ASP A 92 -0.33 9.31 -3.68
N VAL A 93 0.48 8.29 -3.94
CA VAL A 93 0.05 6.90 -4.00
C VAL A 93 0.61 6.15 -2.78
N PHE A 94 -0.27 5.58 -1.98
CA PHE A 94 0.09 4.81 -0.78
C PHE A 94 -0.03 3.32 -1.06
N ASP A 95 1.07 2.61 -0.95
CA ASP A 95 1.04 1.15 -0.97
C ASP A 95 0.59 0.61 0.40
N GLU A 96 -0.07 -0.54 0.40
CA GLU A 96 -0.68 -1.15 1.58
C GLU A 96 -1.53 -0.16 2.41
N ALA A 97 -2.39 0.60 1.71
CA ALA A 97 -3.18 1.70 2.29
C ALA A 97 -4.15 1.29 3.40
N HIS A 98 -4.31 -0.02 3.67
CA HIS A 98 -5.03 -0.50 4.84
C HIS A 98 -4.29 -0.21 6.16
N VAL A 99 -2.96 0.03 6.10
CA VAL A 99 -2.15 0.45 7.24
C VAL A 99 -2.06 1.98 7.24
N LEU A 100 -2.97 2.64 7.94
CA LEU A 100 -3.00 4.10 8.03
C LEU A 100 -2.18 4.61 9.20
N HIS A 101 -0.91 4.93 8.94
CA HIS A 101 -0.05 5.62 9.90
C HIS A 101 -0.53 7.05 10.18
N GLN A 102 -0.15 7.61 11.33
CA GLN A 102 -0.49 9.00 11.68
C GLN A 102 0.03 10.01 10.64
N SER A 103 1.24 9.78 10.10
CA SER A 103 1.82 10.59 9.04
C SER A 103 1.01 10.55 7.74
N HIS A 104 0.40 9.40 7.41
CA HIS A 104 -0.51 9.29 6.27
C HIS A 104 -1.75 10.15 6.49
N LYS A 105 -2.38 10.07 7.67
CA LYS A 105 -3.60 10.83 7.99
C LYS A 105 -3.37 12.33 7.85
N ALA A 106 -2.28 12.85 8.38
CA ALA A 106 -1.93 14.26 8.24
C ALA A 106 -1.71 14.66 6.76
N ARG A 107 -1.09 13.79 5.96
CA ARG A 107 -0.85 14.04 4.55
C ARG A 107 -2.13 13.99 3.72
N LEU A 108 -3.06 13.08 4.03
CA LEU A 108 -4.35 12.95 3.34
C LEU A 108 -5.15 14.26 3.33
N ASP A 109 -5.02 15.08 4.37
CA ASP A 109 -5.72 16.36 4.48
C ASP A 109 -5.05 17.47 3.66
N GLN A 110 -3.78 17.33 3.32
CA GLN A 110 -2.96 18.32 2.60
C GLN A 110 -2.76 17.97 1.12
N ALA A 111 -2.85 16.70 0.74
CA ALA A 111 -2.58 16.23 -0.60
C ALA A 111 -3.67 16.66 -1.62
N GLY A 112 -3.25 16.89 -2.85
CA GLY A 112 -4.16 17.21 -3.96
C GLY A 112 -5.04 16.03 -4.35
N VAL A 113 -4.41 14.92 -4.76
CA VAL A 113 -5.05 13.64 -5.08
C VAL A 113 -4.35 12.53 -4.32
N VAL A 114 -5.12 11.64 -3.73
CA VAL A 114 -4.60 10.47 -3.02
C VAL A 114 -5.15 9.19 -3.62
N ILE A 115 -4.27 8.25 -3.89
CA ILE A 115 -4.62 6.91 -4.34
C ILE A 115 -4.04 5.92 -3.34
N GLY A 116 -4.91 5.15 -2.69
CA GLY A 116 -4.51 4.03 -1.84
C GLY A 116 -4.55 2.73 -2.63
N LEU A 117 -3.52 1.90 -2.52
CA LEU A 117 -3.48 0.55 -3.07
C LEU A 117 -3.55 -0.45 -1.93
N THR A 118 -4.42 -1.43 -2.01
CA THR A 118 -4.52 -2.48 -0.99
C THR A 118 -5.05 -3.80 -1.56
N ALA A 119 -4.64 -4.91 -0.97
CA ALA A 119 -5.26 -6.21 -1.19
C ALA A 119 -6.39 -6.50 -0.18
N THR A 120 -6.35 -5.86 0.98
CA THR A 120 -7.21 -6.14 2.14
C THR A 120 -7.88 -4.87 2.66
N PRO A 121 -9.02 -4.44 2.08
CA PRO A 121 -9.67 -3.15 2.39
C PRO A 121 -10.47 -3.16 3.71
N PHE A 122 -10.23 -4.13 4.59
CA PHE A 122 -11.10 -4.39 5.75
C PHE A 122 -10.68 -3.70 7.05
N SER A 123 -9.72 -2.75 6.99
CA SER A 123 -9.28 -2.03 8.19
C SER A 123 -10.33 -1.05 8.69
N LYS A 124 -10.58 -1.09 10.02
CA LYS A 124 -11.55 -0.22 10.68
C LYS A 124 -11.23 1.27 10.44
N GLY A 125 -12.21 2.00 9.97
CA GLY A 125 -12.11 3.44 9.75
C GLY A 125 -11.52 3.86 8.39
N LEU A 126 -11.13 2.92 7.52
CA LEU A 126 -10.57 3.22 6.20
C LEU A 126 -11.52 4.07 5.34
N GLY A 127 -12.83 3.80 5.40
CA GLY A 127 -13.85 4.56 4.68
C GLY A 127 -13.98 6.03 5.08
N LYS A 128 -13.37 6.47 6.20
CA LYS A 128 -13.31 7.90 6.57
C LYS A 128 -12.30 8.69 5.76
N TYR A 129 -11.34 8.00 5.13
CA TYR A 129 -10.21 8.62 4.44
C TYR A 129 -10.30 8.53 2.92
N PHE A 130 -11.20 7.73 2.37
CA PHE A 130 -11.36 7.55 0.93
C PHE A 130 -12.78 7.86 0.48
N ASP A 131 -12.90 8.67 -0.60
CA ASP A 131 -14.18 9.11 -1.17
C ASP A 131 -14.79 8.07 -2.12
N ALA A 132 -13.96 7.14 -2.60
CA ALA A 132 -14.35 6.08 -3.53
C ALA A 132 -13.48 4.84 -3.36
N VAL A 133 -14.07 3.69 -3.67
CA VAL A 133 -13.39 2.40 -3.74
C VAL A 133 -13.55 1.84 -5.15
N ILE A 134 -12.45 1.38 -5.74
CA ILE A 134 -12.42 0.72 -7.04
C ILE A 134 -11.87 -0.69 -6.84
N ASN A 135 -12.68 -1.70 -7.13
CA ASN A 135 -12.23 -3.09 -7.19
C ASN A 135 -11.76 -3.37 -8.62
N VAL A 136 -10.46 -3.63 -8.79
CA VAL A 136 -9.87 -3.87 -10.13
C VAL A 136 -10.17 -5.27 -10.60
N THR A 137 -9.98 -6.25 -9.74
CA THR A 137 -10.19 -7.67 -10.03
C THR A 137 -10.34 -8.46 -8.73
N THR A 138 -10.64 -9.76 -8.85
CA THR A 138 -10.71 -10.69 -7.71
C THR A 138 -9.64 -11.79 -7.86
N THR A 139 -9.25 -12.41 -6.74
CA THR A 139 -8.36 -13.58 -6.77
C THR A 139 -8.90 -14.69 -7.66
N ARG A 140 -10.22 -14.92 -7.61
CA ARG A 140 -10.90 -15.90 -8.44
C ARG A 140 -10.74 -15.59 -9.93
N ALA A 141 -11.00 -14.36 -10.36
CA ALA A 141 -10.85 -13.95 -11.75
C ALA A 141 -9.39 -14.11 -12.23
N LEU A 142 -8.41 -13.80 -11.38
CA LEU A 142 -7.00 -13.99 -11.72
C LEU A 142 -6.61 -15.46 -11.87
N ILE A 143 -7.21 -16.36 -11.07
CA ILE A 143 -7.02 -17.82 -11.23
C ILE A 143 -7.69 -18.32 -12.51
N GLU A 144 -8.92 -17.92 -12.78
CA GLU A 144 -9.66 -18.30 -13.99
C GLU A 144 -8.94 -17.83 -15.28
N GLN A 145 -8.24 -16.69 -15.21
CA GLN A 145 -7.44 -16.15 -16.32
C GLN A 145 -6.01 -16.73 -16.39
N GLY A 146 -5.62 -17.61 -15.45
CA GLY A 146 -4.30 -18.22 -15.43
C GLY A 146 -3.17 -17.34 -14.91
N TRP A 147 -3.47 -16.17 -14.32
CA TRP A 147 -2.46 -15.28 -13.73
C TRP A 147 -2.03 -15.70 -12.33
N LEU A 148 -2.89 -16.40 -11.61
CA LEU A 148 -2.60 -16.99 -10.31
C LEU A 148 -2.86 -18.49 -10.34
N ALA A 149 -2.02 -19.25 -9.63
CA ALA A 149 -2.23 -20.67 -9.44
C ALA A 149 -3.48 -20.92 -8.56
N PRO A 150 -4.25 -21.99 -8.84
CA PRO A 150 -5.30 -22.41 -7.94
C PRO A 150 -4.71 -22.83 -6.60
N TYR A 151 -5.43 -22.56 -5.52
CA TYR A 151 -5.01 -22.92 -4.17
C TYR A 151 -6.03 -23.83 -3.50
N ARG A 152 -5.57 -24.60 -2.53
CA ARG A 152 -6.40 -25.35 -1.60
C ARG A 152 -6.14 -24.85 -0.19
N ILE A 153 -7.21 -24.58 0.53
CA ILE A 153 -7.12 -24.21 1.95
C ILE A 153 -7.25 -25.52 2.73
N PHE A 154 -6.21 -25.84 3.50
CA PHE A 154 -6.26 -26.90 4.50
C PHE A 154 -6.37 -26.21 5.86
N SER A 155 -7.44 -26.48 6.58
CA SER A 155 -7.57 -26.09 7.97
C SER A 155 -7.49 -27.36 8.83
N CYS A 156 -6.74 -27.30 9.91
CA CYS A 156 -6.91 -28.25 11.00
C CYS A 156 -8.33 -28.11 11.54
N ALA A 157 -8.85 -29.11 12.25
CA ALA A 157 -10.09 -28.96 12.99
C ALA A 157 -10.07 -27.65 13.79
N GLU A 158 -11.22 -26.99 13.91
CA GLU A 158 -11.29 -25.77 14.70
C GLU A 158 -10.66 -26.03 16.07
N PRO A 159 -9.67 -25.22 16.49
CA PRO A 159 -9.10 -25.41 17.81
C PRO A 159 -10.19 -25.20 18.85
N ASP A 160 -10.26 -26.09 19.83
CA ASP A 160 -11.15 -25.93 20.96
C ASP A 160 -10.69 -24.72 21.80
N MET A 161 -11.34 -23.60 21.59
CA MET A 161 -11.05 -22.34 22.29
C MET A 161 -11.85 -22.17 23.60
N GLU A 162 -12.54 -23.21 24.05
CA GLU A 162 -13.30 -23.15 25.31
C GLU A 162 -12.33 -22.93 26.49
N GLY A 163 -12.60 -21.87 27.24
CA GLY A 163 -11.77 -21.44 28.38
C GLY A 163 -10.54 -20.59 28.03
N VAL A 164 -10.30 -20.29 26.76
CA VAL A 164 -9.23 -19.34 26.38
C VAL A 164 -9.68 -17.90 26.59
N THR A 165 -8.89 -17.13 27.33
CA THR A 165 -9.19 -15.74 27.67
C THR A 165 -9.05 -14.82 26.46
N VAL A 166 -10.01 -13.92 26.25
CA VAL A 166 -9.93 -12.85 25.26
C VAL A 166 -9.38 -11.60 25.94
N LYS A 167 -8.25 -11.11 25.46
CA LYS A 167 -7.62 -9.88 25.96
C LYS A 167 -8.49 -8.64 25.68
N SER A 168 -8.24 -7.56 26.40
CA SER A 168 -8.92 -6.27 26.17
C SER A 168 -8.75 -5.72 24.74
N THR A 169 -7.75 -6.21 24.00
CA THR A 169 -7.49 -5.90 22.58
C THR A 169 -8.43 -6.65 21.62
N GLY A 170 -9.22 -7.62 22.13
CA GLY A 170 -10.05 -8.51 21.31
C GLY A 170 -9.32 -9.71 20.73
N GLU A 171 -8.06 -9.92 21.10
CA GLU A 171 -7.24 -11.07 20.70
C GLU A 171 -7.26 -12.16 21.78
N TRP A 172 -7.13 -13.39 21.35
CA TRP A 172 -6.97 -14.54 22.26
C TRP A 172 -5.63 -14.48 23.01
N ASP A 173 -5.60 -15.02 24.22
CA ASP A 173 -4.32 -15.20 24.92
C ASP A 173 -3.50 -16.29 24.23
N GLU A 174 -2.34 -15.90 23.66
CA GLU A 174 -1.50 -16.78 22.85
C GLU A 174 -0.96 -17.98 23.63
N LYS A 175 -0.71 -17.83 24.94
CA LYS A 175 -0.18 -18.90 25.77
C LYS A 175 -1.26 -19.94 26.06
N GLU A 176 -2.48 -19.49 26.34
CA GLU A 176 -3.63 -20.37 26.59
C GLU A 176 -4.07 -21.04 25.27
N ALA A 177 -4.10 -20.31 24.17
CA ALA A 177 -4.47 -20.85 22.86
C ALA A 177 -3.45 -21.87 22.32
N SER A 178 -2.15 -21.71 22.61
CA SER A 178 -1.12 -22.64 22.17
C SER A 178 -1.03 -23.93 23.01
N SER A 179 -1.75 -23.99 24.12
CA SER A 179 -1.82 -25.18 24.99
C SER A 179 -3.00 -26.13 24.69
N LYS A 180 -3.86 -25.75 23.74
CA LYS A 180 -5.03 -26.51 23.28
C LYS A 180 -4.73 -27.27 21.98
#